data_e082ae00f510529e0807d80dc233de59
#
_entry.id   e082ae00f510529e0807d80dc233de59
#
_cell.length_a   1.000
_cell.length_b   1.000
_cell.length_c   1.000
_cell.angle_alpha   90.00
_cell.angle_beta   90.00
_cell.angle_gamma   90.00
#
_symmetry.space_group_name_H-M   'P 1'
#
loop_
_entity.id
_entity.type
_entity.pdbx_description
1 polymer ?
#
loop_
_entity_poly.entity_id
_entity_poly.type
_entity_poly.pdbx_seq_one_letter_code
_entity_poly.pdbx_strand_id
1 'polypeptide(L)'
;HAMPGWTAVLLTLGITTMLMGGWQALRQFDLKLVLAFGTVSQLGFLMIVSSFGTRDITLAATTLLLAHGLFKSALFLIVGIIDHRAGTRDLRKLSGYGARSRGLFVAALIAAASMAGIPPLFGFVGKELIYGAGMLAGAAVTLASLIANLFMVICAGMVAIRPFHGASV
;
A
#
# COMPACT_ATOMS: atom_id res chain seq x y z
N HIS A 1 -5.63 27.38 -9.62
CA HIS A 1 -4.36 27.94 -9.12
C HIS A 1 -4.23 27.53 -7.66
N ALA A 2 -3.32 26.57 -7.37
CA ALA A 2 -3.00 26.23 -5.99
C ALA A 2 -2.32 27.44 -5.33
N MET A 3 -2.87 27.90 -4.19
CA MET A 3 -2.20 28.93 -3.41
C MET A 3 -0.85 28.38 -2.93
N PRO A 4 0.27 29.12 -3.05
CA PRO A 4 1.60 28.60 -2.69
C PRO A 4 1.69 28.05 -1.26
N GLY A 5 0.98 28.65 -0.31
CA GLY A 5 0.91 28.17 1.07
C GLY A 5 0.18 26.83 1.22
N TRP A 6 -0.83 26.56 0.39
CA TRP A 6 -1.59 25.31 0.43
C TRP A 6 -0.74 24.10 -0.02
N THR A 7 0.05 24.28 -1.08
CA THR A 7 0.97 23.26 -1.57
C THR A 7 2.01 22.89 -0.50
N ALA A 8 2.60 23.89 0.17
CA ALA A 8 3.58 23.65 1.24
C ALA A 8 2.97 22.86 2.42
N VAL A 9 1.75 23.19 2.82
CA VAL A 9 1.04 22.47 3.91
C VAL A 9 0.78 21.01 3.51
N LEU A 10 0.24 20.76 2.32
CA LEU A 10 -0.05 19.40 1.85
C LEU A 10 1.22 18.56 1.66
N LEU A 11 2.30 19.16 1.17
CA LEU A 11 3.59 18.48 1.05
C LEU A 11 4.14 18.09 2.41
N THR A 12 4.19 19.02 3.37
CA THR A 12 4.75 18.76 4.70
C THR A 12 3.94 17.69 5.43
N LEU A 13 2.62 17.82 5.47
CA LEU A 13 1.74 16.86 6.12
C LEU A 13 1.77 15.51 5.39
N GLY A 14 1.74 15.51 4.06
CA GLY A 14 1.79 14.30 3.25
C GLY A 14 3.08 13.51 3.43
N ILE A 15 4.24 14.17 3.39
CA ILE A 15 5.55 13.53 3.62
C ILE A 15 5.62 12.95 5.03
N THR A 16 5.26 13.73 6.04
CA THR A 16 5.27 13.28 7.43
C THR A 16 4.36 12.06 7.63
N THR A 17 3.14 12.13 7.14
CA THR A 17 2.16 11.04 7.24
C THR A 17 2.63 9.78 6.49
N MET A 18 3.19 9.96 5.29
CA MET A 18 3.72 8.86 4.48
C MET A 18 4.86 8.13 5.18
N LEU A 19 5.85 8.87 5.66
CA LEU A 19 7.03 8.30 6.32
C LEU A 19 6.68 7.65 7.66
N MET A 20 5.89 8.33 8.50
CA MET A 20 5.44 7.78 9.78
C MET A 20 4.57 6.55 9.60
N GLY A 21 3.61 6.59 8.67
CA GLY A 21 2.75 5.46 8.38
C GLY A 21 3.55 4.25 7.87
N GLY A 22 4.45 4.46 6.91
CA GLY A 22 5.32 3.41 6.38
C GLY A 22 6.23 2.80 7.44
N TRP A 23 6.91 3.63 8.23
CA TRP A 23 7.75 3.18 9.33
C TRP A 23 6.97 2.38 10.38
N GLN A 24 5.81 2.86 10.78
CA GLN A 24 4.95 2.16 11.75
C GLN A 24 4.45 0.84 11.19
N ALA A 25 4.09 0.76 9.90
CA ALA A 25 3.67 -0.49 9.27
C ALA A 25 4.74 -1.58 9.35
N LEU A 26 6.01 -1.22 9.12
CA LEU A 26 7.14 -2.16 9.16
C LEU A 26 7.44 -2.70 10.57
N ARG A 27 7.03 -2.00 11.60
CA ARG A 27 7.24 -2.39 13.00
C ARG A 27 6.11 -3.23 13.59
N GLN A 28 5.03 -3.44 12.84
CA GLN A 28 3.89 -4.20 13.33
C GLN A 28 4.08 -5.69 13.13
N PHE A 29 3.59 -6.45 14.09
CA PHE A 29 3.45 -7.90 14.01
C PHE A 29 1.98 -8.33 13.80
N ASP A 30 1.03 -7.43 13.99
CA ASP A 30 -0.39 -7.67 13.71
C ASP A 30 -0.69 -7.35 12.25
N LEU A 31 -1.17 -8.34 11.48
CA LEU A 31 -1.51 -8.21 10.06
C LEU A 31 -2.45 -7.05 9.77
N LYS A 32 -3.44 -6.81 10.63
CA LYS A 32 -4.41 -5.73 10.46
C LYS A 32 -3.75 -4.37 10.65
N LEU A 33 -2.83 -4.25 11.61
CA LEU A 33 -2.07 -3.02 11.84
C LEU A 33 -1.07 -2.75 10.71
N VAL A 34 -0.40 -3.77 10.17
CA VAL A 34 0.44 -3.62 8.96
C VAL A 34 -0.36 -2.99 7.81
N LEU A 35 -1.56 -3.51 7.54
CA LEU A 35 -2.43 -2.97 6.51
C LEU A 35 -2.93 -1.56 6.84
N ALA A 36 -3.32 -1.29 8.09
CA ALA A 36 -3.82 0.00 8.52
C ALA A 36 -2.76 1.10 8.39
N PHE A 37 -1.56 0.89 8.93
CA PHE A 37 -0.46 1.85 8.81
C PHE A 37 0.05 1.98 7.37
N GLY A 38 0.03 0.90 6.58
CA GLY A 38 0.28 0.97 5.15
C GLY A 38 -0.76 1.83 4.41
N THR A 39 -2.01 1.85 4.87
CA THR A 39 -3.05 2.77 4.33
C THR A 39 -2.73 4.22 4.68
N VAL A 40 -2.33 4.50 5.93
CA VAL A 40 -1.91 5.84 6.37
C VAL A 40 -0.77 6.35 5.51
N SER A 41 0.25 5.52 5.26
CA SER A 41 1.38 5.87 4.38
C SER A 41 0.92 6.21 2.97
N GLN A 42 0.05 5.40 2.39
CA GLN A 42 -0.46 5.62 1.02
C GLN A 42 -1.32 6.88 0.91
N LEU A 43 -2.15 7.17 1.91
CA LEU A 43 -2.94 8.40 1.94
C LEU A 43 -2.06 9.64 2.08
N GLY A 44 -0.98 9.58 2.88
CA GLY A 44 0.04 10.62 2.93
C GLY A 44 0.69 10.87 1.57
N PHE A 45 0.99 9.79 0.83
CA PHE A 45 1.49 9.91 -0.54
C PHE A 45 0.46 10.55 -1.48
N LEU A 46 -0.81 10.15 -1.41
CA LEU A 46 -1.87 10.77 -2.20
C LEU A 46 -2.04 12.27 -1.89
N MET A 47 -1.84 12.70 -0.64
CA MET A 47 -1.80 14.13 -0.29
C MET A 47 -0.67 14.87 -1.02
N ILE A 48 0.54 14.28 -1.06
CA ILE A 48 1.69 14.85 -1.78
C ILE A 48 1.32 15.04 -3.26
N VAL A 49 0.81 13.99 -3.90
CA VAL A 49 0.43 14.02 -5.32
C VAL A 49 -0.65 15.07 -5.58
N SER A 50 -1.68 15.12 -4.73
CA SER A 50 -2.80 16.05 -4.87
C SER A 50 -2.40 17.53 -4.69
N SER A 51 -1.24 17.80 -4.07
CA SER A 51 -0.77 19.17 -3.85
C SER A 51 -0.41 19.93 -5.14
N PHE A 52 -0.15 19.21 -6.23
CA PHE A 52 0.29 19.79 -7.50
C PHE A 52 -0.87 20.26 -8.41
N GLY A 53 -2.09 19.77 -8.21
CA GLY A 53 -3.32 20.32 -8.80
C GLY A 53 -3.42 20.32 -10.33
N THR A 54 -2.57 19.61 -11.05
CA THR A 54 -2.68 19.48 -12.51
C THR A 54 -3.71 18.40 -12.87
N ARG A 55 -4.30 18.48 -14.05
CA ARG A 55 -5.31 17.52 -14.51
C ARG A 55 -4.76 16.09 -14.54
N ASP A 56 -3.57 15.92 -15.08
CA ASP A 56 -2.95 14.60 -15.24
C ASP A 56 -2.59 13.97 -13.89
N ILE A 57 -2.08 14.77 -12.96
CA ILE A 57 -1.78 14.33 -11.59
C ILE A 57 -3.09 13.98 -10.85
N THR A 58 -4.16 14.75 -11.04
CA THR A 58 -5.45 14.46 -10.42
C THR A 58 -6.04 13.15 -10.95
N LEU A 59 -5.98 12.89 -12.25
CA LEU A 59 -6.39 11.62 -12.84
C LEU A 59 -5.56 10.44 -12.32
N ALA A 60 -4.25 10.61 -12.26
CA ALA A 60 -3.33 9.60 -11.73
C ALA A 60 -3.62 9.30 -10.24
N ALA A 61 -3.81 10.33 -9.41
CA ALA A 61 -4.15 10.20 -8.00
C ALA A 61 -5.49 9.49 -7.80
N THR A 62 -6.52 9.85 -8.58
CA THR A 62 -7.85 9.22 -8.51
C THR A 62 -7.78 7.75 -8.92
N THR A 63 -7.05 7.42 -9.98
CA THR A 63 -6.84 6.04 -10.43
C THR A 63 -6.11 5.22 -9.37
N LEU A 64 -5.06 5.79 -8.76
CA LEU A 64 -4.34 5.12 -7.69
C LEU A 64 -5.20 4.95 -6.43
N LEU A 65 -6.03 5.94 -6.08
CA LEU A 65 -6.95 5.84 -4.94
C LEU A 65 -7.96 4.70 -5.14
N LEU A 66 -8.50 4.57 -6.35
CA LEU A 66 -9.42 3.48 -6.70
C LEU A 66 -8.73 2.11 -6.63
N ALA A 67 -7.54 2.00 -7.23
CA ALA A 67 -6.73 0.78 -7.15
C ALA A 67 -6.41 0.41 -5.70
N HIS A 68 -6.03 1.41 -4.87
CA HIS A 68 -5.75 1.26 -3.45
C HIS A 68 -6.96 0.71 -2.69
N GLY A 69 -8.14 1.27 -2.91
CA GLY A 69 -9.38 0.78 -2.31
C GLY A 69 -9.65 -0.70 -2.64
N LEU A 70 -9.47 -1.10 -3.90
CA LEU A 70 -9.71 -2.48 -4.34
C LEU A 70 -8.75 -3.47 -3.70
N PHE A 71 -7.44 -3.28 -3.80
CA PHE A 71 -6.49 -4.25 -3.23
C PHE A 71 -6.47 -4.22 -1.70
N LYS A 72 -6.70 -3.08 -1.06
CA LYS A 72 -6.79 -3.00 0.41
C LYS A 72 -8.03 -3.70 0.94
N SER A 73 -9.20 -3.51 0.33
CA SER A 73 -10.41 -4.23 0.70
C SER A 73 -10.22 -5.73 0.62
N ALA A 74 -9.62 -6.22 -0.48
CA ALA A 74 -9.31 -7.64 -0.63
C ALA A 74 -8.37 -8.14 0.48
N LEU A 75 -7.27 -7.42 0.76
CA LEU A 75 -6.31 -7.81 1.80
C LEU A 75 -6.92 -7.77 3.21
N PHE A 76 -7.75 -6.77 3.54
CA PHE A 76 -8.44 -6.73 4.83
C PHE A 76 -9.45 -7.87 5.01
N LEU A 77 -10.17 -8.26 3.95
CA LEU A 77 -11.05 -9.44 3.97
C LEU A 77 -10.24 -10.72 4.19
N ILE A 78 -9.11 -10.88 3.51
CA ILE A 78 -8.22 -12.02 3.68
C ILE A 78 -7.69 -12.11 5.11
N VAL A 79 -7.22 -10.99 5.67
CA VAL A 79 -6.77 -10.92 7.07
C VAL A 79 -7.92 -11.24 8.03
N GLY A 80 -9.15 -10.79 7.74
CA GLY A 80 -10.33 -11.13 8.51
C GLY A 80 -10.63 -12.65 8.51
N ILE A 81 -10.49 -13.30 7.34
CA ILE A 81 -10.65 -14.77 7.22
C ILE A 81 -9.57 -15.51 7.99
N ILE A 82 -8.31 -15.05 7.92
CA ILE A 82 -7.19 -15.62 8.67
C ILE A 82 -7.45 -15.50 10.17
N ASP A 83 -7.81 -14.31 10.64
CA ASP A 83 -8.13 -14.02 12.04
C ASP A 83 -9.25 -14.95 12.56
N HIS A 84 -10.33 -15.06 11.80
CA HIS A 84 -11.47 -15.91 12.19
C HIS A 84 -11.12 -17.41 12.24
N ARG A 85 -10.28 -17.90 11.31
CA ARG A 85 -9.96 -19.32 11.20
C ARG A 85 -8.75 -19.75 12.04
N ALA A 86 -7.75 -18.89 12.20
CA ALA A 86 -6.53 -19.16 12.94
C ALA A 86 -6.61 -18.69 14.40
N GLY A 87 -7.62 -17.85 14.74
CA GLY A 87 -7.75 -17.28 16.08
C GLY A 87 -6.65 -16.27 16.44
N THR A 88 -5.83 -15.85 15.46
CA THR A 88 -4.75 -14.90 15.68
C THR A 88 -4.40 -14.14 14.41
N ARG A 89 -3.91 -12.90 14.57
CA ARG A 89 -3.36 -12.04 13.52
C ARG A 89 -1.87 -11.81 13.67
N ASP A 90 -1.25 -12.39 14.71
CA ASP A 90 0.17 -12.20 15.00
C ASP A 90 1.03 -12.96 13.98
N LEU A 91 1.78 -12.22 13.17
CA LEU A 91 2.71 -12.73 12.15
C LEU A 91 3.76 -13.72 12.72
N ARG A 92 4.05 -13.64 14.02
CA ARG A 92 5.01 -14.54 14.67
C ARG A 92 4.42 -15.90 14.99
N LYS A 93 3.09 -15.97 15.08
CA LYS A 93 2.32 -17.20 15.40
C LYS A 93 1.70 -17.82 14.15
N LEU A 94 1.63 -17.07 13.05
CA LEU A 94 1.08 -17.53 11.78
C LEU A 94 2.21 -18.11 10.93
N SER A 95 2.18 -19.43 10.70
CA SER A 95 3.08 -20.12 9.78
C SER A 95 2.37 -21.27 9.09
N GLY A 96 2.74 -21.58 7.84
CA GLY A 96 2.24 -22.72 7.10
C GLY A 96 0.76 -22.69 6.68
N TYR A 97 0.08 -21.54 6.80
CA TYR A 97 -1.34 -21.43 6.49
C TYR A 97 -1.66 -21.68 5.00
N GLY A 98 -0.64 -21.54 4.13
CA GLY A 98 -0.77 -21.77 2.68
C GLY A 98 -1.13 -23.21 2.31
N ALA A 99 -0.62 -24.19 3.05
CA ALA A 99 -0.94 -25.59 2.85
C ALA A 99 -2.43 -25.89 3.17
N ARG A 100 -3.00 -25.15 4.11
CA ARG A 100 -4.37 -25.33 4.59
C ARG A 100 -5.43 -24.61 3.75
N SER A 101 -5.05 -23.59 2.99
CA SER A 101 -5.98 -22.78 2.17
C SER A 101 -5.31 -22.16 0.95
N ARG A 102 -5.06 -22.99 -0.08
CA ARG A 102 -4.44 -22.57 -1.35
C ARG A 102 -5.15 -21.40 -2.03
N GLY A 103 -6.50 -21.42 -2.04
CA GLY A 103 -7.30 -20.35 -2.66
C GLY A 103 -7.10 -19.00 -1.97
N LEU A 104 -7.03 -19.00 -0.63
CA LEU A 104 -6.78 -17.78 0.14
C LEU A 104 -5.36 -17.24 -0.10
N PHE A 105 -4.38 -18.14 -0.21
CA PHE A 105 -3.01 -17.76 -0.55
C PHE A 105 -2.91 -17.13 -1.94
N VAL A 106 -3.53 -17.72 -2.95
CA VAL A 106 -3.55 -17.16 -4.31
C VAL A 106 -4.24 -15.80 -4.34
N ALA A 107 -5.38 -15.64 -3.65
CA ALA A 107 -6.06 -14.36 -3.53
C ALA A 107 -5.18 -13.30 -2.83
N ALA A 108 -4.46 -13.70 -1.77
CA ALA A 108 -3.52 -12.83 -1.07
C ALA A 108 -2.37 -12.38 -1.98
N LEU A 109 -1.81 -13.31 -2.77
CA LEU A 109 -0.75 -13.01 -3.72
C LEU A 109 -1.21 -12.04 -4.80
N ILE A 110 -2.39 -12.24 -5.39
CA ILE A 110 -2.93 -11.34 -6.43
C ILE A 110 -3.16 -9.94 -5.86
N ALA A 111 -3.79 -9.83 -4.70
CA ALA A 111 -4.06 -8.54 -4.06
C ALA A 111 -2.76 -7.84 -3.64
N ALA A 112 -1.78 -8.57 -3.10
CA ALA A 112 -0.47 -8.05 -2.75
C ALA A 112 0.36 -7.67 -3.98
N ALA A 113 0.30 -8.44 -5.05
CA ALA A 113 0.93 -8.11 -6.33
C ALA A 113 0.35 -6.82 -6.93
N SER A 114 -0.97 -6.62 -6.83
CA SER A 114 -1.61 -5.35 -7.20
C SER A 114 -1.13 -4.21 -6.32
N MET A 115 -1.03 -4.41 -5.01
CA MET A 115 -0.49 -3.43 -4.07
C MET A 115 0.98 -3.09 -4.36
N ALA A 116 1.79 -4.07 -4.73
CA ALA A 116 3.19 -3.88 -5.15
C ALA A 116 3.32 -3.16 -6.50
N GLY A 117 2.27 -3.21 -7.33
CA GLY A 117 2.28 -2.61 -8.67
C GLY A 117 2.89 -3.52 -9.73
N ILE A 118 2.57 -4.81 -9.69
CA ILE A 118 3.03 -5.80 -10.69
C ILE A 118 2.06 -5.80 -11.88
N PRO A 119 2.56 -5.69 -13.14
CA PRO A 119 1.71 -5.84 -14.33
C PRO A 119 1.09 -7.25 -14.40
N PRO A 120 -0.10 -7.41 -14.94
CA PRO A 120 -1.05 -6.43 -15.53
C PRO A 120 -2.10 -5.90 -14.54
N LEU A 121 -1.81 -5.91 -13.24
CA LEU A 121 -2.80 -5.60 -12.20
C LEU A 121 -3.08 -4.09 -12.10
N PHE A 122 -4.27 -3.76 -11.60
CA PHE A 122 -4.76 -2.38 -11.59
C PHE A 122 -3.89 -1.43 -10.75
N GLY A 123 -3.24 -1.93 -9.70
CA GLY A 123 -2.27 -1.15 -8.92
C GLY A 123 -1.06 -0.68 -9.74
N PHE A 124 -0.63 -1.46 -10.74
CA PHE A 124 0.41 -1.05 -11.68
C PHE A 124 -0.03 0.18 -12.48
N VAL A 125 -1.24 0.16 -13.05
CA VAL A 125 -1.76 1.27 -13.86
C VAL A 125 -1.77 2.59 -13.07
N GLY A 126 -2.26 2.55 -11.82
CA GLY A 126 -2.27 3.73 -10.96
C GLY A 126 -0.87 4.27 -10.66
N LYS A 127 0.11 3.40 -10.45
CA LYS A 127 1.50 3.80 -10.20
C LYS A 127 2.18 4.33 -11.45
N GLU A 128 2.00 3.69 -12.59
CA GLU A 128 2.56 4.13 -13.88
C GLU A 128 2.10 5.54 -14.23
N LEU A 129 0.81 5.83 -14.05
CA LEU A 129 0.27 7.17 -14.26
C LEU A 129 0.90 8.20 -13.31
N ILE A 130 1.15 7.83 -12.04
CA ILE A 130 1.82 8.72 -11.08
C ILE A 130 3.28 8.94 -11.45
N TYR A 131 4.01 7.91 -11.87
CA TYR A 131 5.40 8.08 -12.29
C TYR A 131 5.50 8.98 -13.52
N GLY A 132 4.65 8.78 -14.53
CA GLY A 132 4.57 9.63 -15.71
C GLY A 132 4.27 11.09 -15.36
N ALA A 133 3.26 11.33 -14.54
CA ALA A 133 2.88 12.66 -14.09
C ALA A 133 3.90 13.26 -13.09
N GLY A 134 4.51 12.43 -12.24
CA GLY A 134 5.49 12.85 -11.23
C GLY A 134 6.82 13.31 -11.83
N MET A 135 7.25 12.71 -12.94
CA MET A 135 8.43 13.18 -13.68
C MET A 135 8.28 14.63 -14.16
N LEU A 136 7.04 15.03 -14.46
CA LEU A 136 6.70 16.42 -14.84
C LEU A 136 6.64 17.36 -13.64
N ALA A 137 6.39 16.83 -12.44
CA ALA A 137 6.26 17.60 -11.20
C ALA A 137 7.60 17.77 -10.43
N GLY A 138 8.65 17.06 -10.83
CA GLY A 138 10.01 17.22 -10.32
C GLY A 138 10.50 16.10 -9.39
N ALA A 139 11.79 16.16 -9.06
CA ALA A 139 12.51 15.11 -8.32
C ALA A 139 11.92 14.76 -6.95
N ALA A 140 11.34 15.73 -6.24
CA ALA A 140 10.77 15.50 -4.90
C ALA A 140 9.58 14.53 -4.95
N VAL A 141 8.68 14.66 -5.94
CA VAL A 141 7.53 13.77 -6.09
C VAL A 141 7.98 12.38 -6.52
N THR A 142 8.95 12.32 -7.42
CA THR A 142 9.53 11.05 -7.86
C THR A 142 10.15 10.29 -6.69
N LEU A 143 10.96 10.93 -5.86
CA LEU A 143 11.55 10.32 -4.66
C LEU A 143 10.48 9.88 -3.66
N ALA A 144 9.48 10.72 -3.40
CA ALA A 144 8.37 10.36 -2.50
C ALA A 144 7.61 9.13 -3.01
N SER A 145 7.35 9.05 -4.33
CA SER A 145 6.68 7.90 -4.93
C SER A 145 7.50 6.61 -4.84
N LEU A 146 8.82 6.69 -5.02
CA LEU A 146 9.72 5.54 -4.85
C LEU A 146 9.72 5.03 -3.41
N ILE A 147 9.82 5.93 -2.43
CA ILE A 147 9.78 5.57 -1.00
C ILE A 147 8.43 4.96 -0.63
N ALA A 148 7.31 5.58 -1.05
CA ALA A 148 5.98 5.05 -0.80
C ALA A 148 5.81 3.65 -1.42
N ASN A 149 6.33 3.46 -2.63
CA ASN A 149 6.27 2.16 -3.30
C ASN A 149 7.10 1.09 -2.57
N LEU A 150 8.29 1.44 -2.10
CA LEU A 150 9.12 0.53 -1.29
C LEU A 150 8.38 0.06 -0.04
N PHE A 151 7.76 0.97 0.72
CA PHE A 151 6.93 0.60 1.87
C PHE A 151 5.78 -0.34 1.48
N MET A 152 5.10 -0.05 0.36
CA MET A 152 3.99 -0.90 -0.10
C MET A 152 4.44 -2.30 -0.51
N VAL A 153 5.59 -2.44 -1.17
CA VAL A 153 6.15 -3.75 -1.56
C VAL A 153 6.51 -4.58 -0.32
N ILE A 154 7.16 -3.97 0.67
CA ILE A 154 7.52 -4.68 1.90
C ILE A 154 6.25 -5.10 2.66
N CYS A 155 5.27 -4.20 2.82
CA CYS A 155 4.00 -4.54 3.46
C CYS A 155 3.24 -5.65 2.71
N ALA A 156 3.27 -5.64 1.37
CA ALA A 156 2.68 -6.69 0.54
C ALA A 156 3.31 -8.05 0.84
N GLY A 157 4.64 -8.11 0.90
CA GLY A 157 5.38 -9.32 1.28
C GLY A 157 5.05 -9.81 2.69
N MET A 158 4.98 -8.89 3.66
CA MET A 158 4.63 -9.24 5.04
C MET A 158 3.23 -9.87 5.14
N VAL A 159 2.27 -9.38 4.39
CA VAL A 159 0.87 -9.85 4.45
C VAL A 159 0.63 -11.10 3.61
N ALA A 160 1.23 -11.19 2.42
CA ALA A 160 0.94 -12.27 1.47
C ALA A 160 1.89 -13.47 1.55
N ILE A 161 3.09 -13.29 2.08
CA ILE A 161 4.08 -14.37 2.09
C ILE A 161 4.22 -14.95 3.50
N ARG A 162 4.40 -14.09 4.49
CA ARG A 162 4.80 -14.53 5.83
C ARG A 162 3.81 -15.46 6.53
N PRO A 163 2.47 -15.24 6.49
CA PRO A 163 1.51 -16.14 7.12
C PRO A 163 1.40 -17.51 6.44
N PHE A 164 1.73 -17.57 5.15
CA PHE A 164 1.51 -18.74 4.32
C PHE A 164 2.74 -19.63 4.16
N HIS A 165 3.93 -19.12 4.46
CA HIS A 165 5.19 -19.87 4.42
C HIS A 165 5.60 -20.36 5.80
N GLY A 166 6.31 -21.49 5.83
CA GLY A 166 6.83 -22.14 7.04
C GLY A 166 6.17 -23.48 7.33
N ALA A 167 6.72 -24.22 8.29
CA ALA A 167 6.13 -25.47 8.74
C ALA A 167 4.81 -25.18 9.48
N SER A 168 3.77 -25.97 9.18
CA SER A 168 2.51 -25.93 9.94
C SER A 168 2.80 -26.38 11.38
N VAL A 169 2.63 -25.49 12.33
CA VAL A 169 2.59 -25.81 13.76
C VAL A 169 1.25 -26.38 14.09
#